data_192c3293691bbbe3bdf0275db0071b2a
#
_entry.id   192c3293691bbbe3bdf0275db0071b2a
#
_cell.length_a   1.000
_cell.length_b   1.000
_cell.length_c   1.000
_cell.angle_alpha   90.00
_cell.angle_beta   90.00
_cell.angle_gamma   90.00
#
_symmetry.space_group_name_H-M   'P 1'
#
loop_
_entity.id
_entity.type
_entity.pdbx_description
1 polymer ?
#
loop_
_entity_poly.entity_id
_entity_poly.type
_entity_poly.pdbx_seq_one_letter_code
_entity_poly.pdbx_strand_id
1 'polypeptide(L)'
;MKDPATTGKWGLVATLKADAHEILNFAAWHLEQGAHRLFLYLDAPCPEALPHLENHPHIRVIETTEAHWQKRRGRVPVKHQVRQSLNATRAYRRQARDLDWLIHIDVDEFLWSTSPIETHLASLTDETICARVRPLELLAGSNDQFKARVPQGSSASATSARLYPRFGGYLKGGFVSHIQGKVFVRCGLSDVELRIHNVFVDGVENPAKTELDDMDLCHFHASDWEHWLNHYRYRLQKGSYRADLRPAQPRETGGVTLHELLSSLESEEGESGLRAFFDEVCADSPDLRQKLTTEGLLRQRSLPLAQLRRKHFPEF
;
A
#
# COMPACT_ATOMS: atom_id res chain seq x y z
N MET A 1 -2.88 38.37 8.10
CA MET A 1 -2.18 37.58 9.14
C MET A 1 -1.75 36.32 8.42
N LYS A 2 -0.44 36.01 8.36
CA LYS A 2 0.01 34.69 7.89
C LYS A 2 -0.51 33.67 8.92
N ASP A 3 -1.26 32.68 8.45
CA ASP A 3 -1.55 31.49 9.26
C ASP A 3 -0.25 30.89 9.80
N PRO A 4 -0.25 30.32 11.00
CA PRO A 4 0.94 29.65 11.52
C PRO A 4 1.40 28.63 10.48
N ALA A 5 2.68 28.69 10.12
CA ALA A 5 3.30 27.81 9.14
C ALA A 5 2.83 26.36 9.40
N THR A 6 2.30 25.72 8.37
CA THR A 6 1.91 24.30 8.42
C THR A 6 3.10 23.50 8.95
N THR A 7 2.92 22.80 10.06
CA THR A 7 4.03 22.09 10.71
C THR A 7 4.39 20.79 10.01
N GLY A 8 3.60 20.38 9.01
CA GLY A 8 3.73 19.08 8.34
C GLY A 8 3.24 17.90 9.19
N LYS A 9 2.53 18.18 10.26
CA LYS A 9 2.01 17.20 11.21
C LYS A 9 1.07 16.22 10.54
N TRP A 10 1.43 14.96 10.53
CA TRP A 10 0.73 13.95 9.75
C TRP A 10 0.24 12.77 10.59
N GLY A 11 -0.72 12.07 10.05
CA GLY A 11 -1.20 10.81 10.58
C GLY A 11 -1.64 9.87 9.47
N LEU A 12 -1.95 8.66 9.87
CA LEU A 12 -2.47 7.66 8.94
C LEU A 12 -3.76 7.01 9.42
N VAL A 13 -4.49 6.46 8.47
CA VAL A 13 -5.62 5.57 8.73
C VAL A 13 -5.41 4.26 7.98
N ALA A 14 -5.69 3.14 8.65
CA ALA A 14 -5.65 1.81 8.07
C ALA A 14 -6.85 0.96 8.52
N THR A 15 -7.32 0.06 7.66
CA THR A 15 -8.30 -0.96 8.00
C THR A 15 -7.60 -2.31 7.93
N LEU A 16 -7.41 -2.94 9.08
CA LEU A 16 -6.48 -4.02 9.31
C LEU A 16 -7.20 -5.36 9.46
N LYS A 17 -6.71 -6.35 8.72
CA LYS A 17 -7.06 -7.76 8.89
C LYS A 17 -5.77 -8.57 8.70
N ALA A 18 -5.03 -8.73 9.78
CA ALA A 18 -3.70 -9.32 9.82
C ALA A 18 -3.47 -9.91 11.21
N ASP A 19 -2.37 -10.62 11.40
CA ASP A 19 -1.98 -11.10 12.72
C ASP A 19 -1.41 -9.97 13.62
N ALA A 20 -1.18 -10.29 14.89
CA ALA A 20 -0.72 -9.31 15.87
C ALA A 20 0.70 -8.78 15.57
N HIS A 21 1.59 -9.64 15.06
CA HIS A 21 2.94 -9.22 14.69
C HIS A 21 2.93 -8.22 13.53
N GLU A 22 2.14 -8.47 12.50
CA GLU A 22 1.99 -7.59 11.34
C GLU A 22 1.39 -6.24 11.76
N ILE A 23 0.31 -6.26 12.54
CA ILE A 23 -0.36 -5.04 13.04
C ILE A 23 0.58 -4.19 13.89
N LEU A 24 1.31 -4.81 14.83
CA LEU A 24 2.22 -4.09 15.72
C LEU A 24 3.50 -3.65 15.02
N ASN A 25 4.01 -4.41 14.04
CA ASN A 25 5.09 -3.96 13.17
C ASN A 25 4.69 -2.72 12.37
N PHE A 26 3.51 -2.73 11.76
CA PHE A 26 2.95 -1.60 11.03
C PHE A 26 2.82 -0.36 11.91
N ALA A 27 2.26 -0.51 13.09
CA ALA A 27 2.08 0.59 14.04
C ALA A 27 3.43 1.14 14.51
N ALA A 28 4.35 0.27 14.97
CA ALA A 28 5.67 0.65 15.47
C ALA A 28 6.50 1.40 14.42
N TRP A 29 6.48 0.92 13.17
CA TRP A 29 7.18 1.58 12.07
C TRP A 29 6.69 3.02 11.86
N HIS A 30 5.39 3.20 11.71
CA HIS A 30 4.86 4.53 11.40
C HIS A 30 4.95 5.51 12.57
N LEU A 31 4.90 5.01 13.82
CA LEU A 31 5.24 5.82 15.00
C LEU A 31 6.71 6.28 14.95
N GLU A 32 7.63 5.40 14.59
CA GLU A 32 9.05 5.74 14.43
C GLU A 32 9.30 6.72 13.30
N GLN A 33 8.50 6.66 12.22
CA GLN A 33 8.54 7.64 11.12
C GLN A 33 7.90 8.99 11.49
N GLY A 34 7.46 9.17 12.73
CA GLY A 34 6.93 10.43 13.23
C GLY A 34 5.45 10.65 12.98
N ALA A 35 4.67 9.60 12.72
CA ALA A 35 3.21 9.73 12.64
C ALA A 35 2.65 10.24 13.97
N HIS A 36 2.00 11.40 13.94
CA HIS A 36 1.40 12.01 15.12
C HIS A 36 0.16 11.23 15.61
N ARG A 37 -0.59 10.62 14.69
CA ARG A 37 -1.77 9.80 14.97
C ARG A 37 -1.88 8.61 14.02
N LEU A 38 -2.22 7.46 14.58
CA LEU A 38 -2.63 6.27 13.84
C LEU A 38 -4.10 5.97 14.16
N PHE A 39 -4.94 5.94 13.13
CA PHE A 39 -6.34 5.52 13.23
C PHE A 39 -6.48 4.11 12.67
N LEU A 40 -6.48 3.12 13.54
CA LEU A 40 -6.46 1.70 13.18
C LEU A 40 -7.86 1.09 13.35
N TYR A 41 -8.45 0.66 12.25
CA TYR A 41 -9.74 -0.02 12.22
C TYR A 41 -9.50 -1.52 12.07
N LEU A 42 -9.72 -2.30 13.14
CA LEU A 42 -9.60 -3.76 13.11
C LEU A 42 -10.82 -4.37 12.42
N ASP A 43 -10.62 -4.92 11.24
CA ASP A 43 -11.68 -5.56 10.41
C ASP A 43 -11.85 -7.06 10.72
N ALA A 44 -11.07 -7.56 11.66
CA ALA A 44 -11.19 -8.84 12.33
C ALA A 44 -10.70 -8.70 13.77
N PRO A 45 -11.21 -9.50 14.72
CA PRO A 45 -10.69 -9.53 16.08
C PRO A 45 -9.19 -9.87 16.11
N CYS A 46 -8.42 -9.14 16.90
CA CYS A 46 -7.01 -9.42 17.17
C CYS A 46 -6.73 -9.16 18.66
N PRO A 47 -7.14 -10.09 19.56
CA PRO A 47 -7.06 -9.89 20.98
C PRO A 47 -5.62 -9.73 21.50
N GLU A 48 -4.63 -10.32 20.80
CA GLU A 48 -3.23 -10.20 21.16
C GLU A 48 -2.67 -8.78 20.93
N ALA A 49 -3.08 -8.10 19.84
CA ALA A 49 -2.60 -6.74 19.56
C ALA A 49 -3.43 -5.66 20.27
N LEU A 50 -4.70 -5.90 20.51
CA LEU A 50 -5.65 -4.88 20.96
C LEU A 50 -5.21 -4.13 22.24
N PRO A 51 -4.76 -4.78 23.33
CA PRO A 51 -4.35 -4.09 24.55
C PRO A 51 -3.15 -3.15 24.33
N HIS A 52 -2.21 -3.56 23.49
CA HIS A 52 -1.02 -2.76 23.17
C HIS A 52 -1.37 -1.52 22.36
N LEU A 53 -2.33 -1.64 21.44
CA LEU A 53 -2.81 -0.52 20.62
C LEU A 53 -3.65 0.47 21.46
N GLU A 54 -4.54 -0.01 22.32
CA GLU A 54 -5.40 0.83 23.17
C GLU A 54 -4.60 1.66 24.18
N ASN A 55 -3.53 1.10 24.71
CA ASN A 55 -2.67 1.76 25.71
C ASN A 55 -1.71 2.79 25.10
N HIS A 56 -1.56 2.85 23.78
CA HIS A 56 -0.60 3.73 23.13
C HIS A 56 -1.19 5.14 22.87
N PRO A 57 -0.58 6.25 23.37
CA PRO A 57 -1.16 7.58 23.35
C PRO A 57 -1.37 8.16 21.94
N HIS A 58 -0.62 7.69 20.95
CA HIS A 58 -0.73 8.13 19.55
C HIS A 58 -1.60 7.23 18.68
N ILE A 59 -2.14 6.13 19.23
CA ILE A 59 -2.99 5.21 18.48
C ILE A 59 -4.46 5.38 18.91
N ARG A 60 -5.33 5.34 17.93
CA ARG A 60 -6.77 5.20 18.13
C ARG A 60 -7.25 3.95 17.40
N VAL A 61 -7.46 2.89 18.15
CA VAL A 61 -7.99 1.64 17.63
C VAL A 61 -9.51 1.61 17.68
N ILE A 62 -10.12 1.04 16.66
CA ILE A 62 -11.57 0.86 16.52
C ILE A 62 -11.83 -0.54 15.97
N GLU A 63 -12.54 -1.37 16.73
CA GLU A 63 -13.01 -2.66 16.22
C GLU A 63 -14.23 -2.46 15.32
N THR A 64 -14.17 -2.92 14.07
CA THR A 64 -15.25 -2.79 13.09
C THR A 64 -16.14 -4.05 13.10
N THR A 65 -16.70 -4.34 14.27
CA THR A 65 -17.62 -5.46 14.49
C THR A 65 -18.90 -5.33 13.67
N GLU A 66 -19.72 -6.40 13.63
CA GLU A 66 -21.03 -6.31 13.01
C GLU A 66 -21.89 -5.20 13.62
N ALA A 67 -21.89 -5.06 14.94
CA ALA A 67 -22.61 -4.00 15.64
C ALA A 67 -22.14 -2.59 15.23
N HIS A 68 -20.84 -2.41 15.00
CA HIS A 68 -20.27 -1.17 14.45
C HIS A 68 -20.90 -0.81 13.10
N TRP A 69 -21.01 -1.78 12.18
CA TRP A 69 -21.56 -1.55 10.85
C TRP A 69 -23.07 -1.41 10.87
N GLN A 70 -23.78 -2.21 11.65
CA GLN A 70 -25.24 -2.11 11.82
C GLN A 70 -25.65 -0.70 12.28
N LYS A 71 -24.99 -0.18 13.33
CA LYS A 71 -25.25 1.17 13.85
C LYS A 71 -25.01 2.28 12.80
N ARG A 72 -24.10 2.07 11.86
CA ARG A 72 -23.64 3.11 10.92
C ARG A 72 -24.27 3.03 9.54
N ARG A 73 -24.59 1.82 9.09
CA ARG A 73 -25.01 1.55 7.72
C ARG A 73 -26.21 0.62 7.61
N GLY A 74 -26.70 0.07 8.73
CA GLY A 74 -27.75 -0.94 8.74
C GLY A 74 -27.32 -2.30 8.19
N ARG A 75 -26.08 -2.46 7.77
CA ARG A 75 -25.49 -3.71 7.27
C ARG A 75 -23.97 -3.66 7.23
N VAL A 76 -23.32 -4.81 7.24
CA VAL A 76 -21.88 -4.94 6.98
C VAL A 76 -21.61 -4.82 5.48
N PRO A 77 -20.76 -3.88 5.00
CA PRO A 77 -20.38 -3.83 3.60
C PRO A 77 -19.59 -5.08 3.21
N VAL A 78 -20.02 -5.78 2.16
CA VAL A 78 -19.43 -7.07 1.73
C VAL A 78 -17.98 -6.89 1.26
N LYS A 79 -17.73 -5.86 0.44
CA LYS A 79 -16.40 -5.61 -0.13
C LYS A 79 -15.50 -4.92 0.90
N HIS A 80 -14.31 -5.51 1.15
CA HIS A 80 -13.29 -4.94 2.04
C HIS A 80 -12.91 -3.51 1.63
N GLN A 81 -12.72 -3.27 0.33
CA GLN A 81 -12.39 -1.95 -0.22
C GLN A 81 -13.41 -0.86 0.14
N VAL A 82 -14.69 -1.25 0.24
CA VAL A 82 -15.75 -0.32 0.68
C VAL A 82 -15.59 0.00 2.16
N ARG A 83 -15.26 -1.01 3.00
CA ARG A 83 -15.01 -0.79 4.43
C ARG A 83 -13.80 0.12 4.65
N GLN A 84 -12.70 -0.12 3.92
CA GLN A 84 -11.50 0.73 3.94
C GLN A 84 -11.85 2.20 3.62
N SER A 85 -12.50 2.46 2.51
CA SER A 85 -12.87 3.83 2.09
C SER A 85 -13.79 4.52 3.09
N LEU A 86 -14.77 3.80 3.66
CA LEU A 86 -15.67 4.33 4.66
C LEU A 86 -14.96 4.69 5.96
N ASN A 87 -14.06 3.83 6.44
CA ASN A 87 -13.26 4.06 7.64
C ASN A 87 -12.31 5.24 7.44
N ALA A 88 -11.60 5.27 6.31
CA ALA A 88 -10.65 6.33 5.97
C ALA A 88 -11.35 7.70 5.87
N THR A 89 -12.44 7.78 5.13
CA THR A 89 -13.24 9.01 5.01
C THR A 89 -13.79 9.47 6.36
N ARG A 90 -14.19 8.52 7.22
CA ARG A 90 -14.64 8.85 8.56
C ARG A 90 -13.50 9.37 9.44
N ALA A 91 -12.34 8.73 9.43
CA ALA A 91 -11.17 9.19 10.17
C ALA A 91 -10.82 10.63 9.78
N TYR A 92 -10.76 10.91 8.48
CA TYR A 92 -10.55 12.26 7.97
C TYR A 92 -11.57 13.26 8.53
N ARG A 93 -12.86 13.00 8.32
CA ARG A 93 -13.94 13.95 8.65
C ARG A 93 -14.16 14.17 10.15
N ARG A 94 -13.77 13.22 11.01
CA ARG A 94 -14.13 13.20 12.44
C ARG A 94 -12.96 13.20 13.40
N GLN A 95 -11.79 12.74 12.99
CA GLN A 95 -10.70 12.40 13.91
C GLN A 95 -9.40 13.15 13.58
N ALA A 96 -9.16 13.52 12.33
CA ALA A 96 -7.90 14.12 11.86
C ALA A 96 -7.83 15.66 12.02
N ARG A 97 -8.57 16.24 12.97
CA ARG A 97 -8.70 17.70 13.12
C ARG A 97 -7.43 18.38 13.64
N ASP A 98 -6.57 17.63 14.31
CA ASP A 98 -5.32 18.08 14.88
C ASP A 98 -4.10 17.76 13.98
N LEU A 99 -4.36 17.36 12.74
CA LEU A 99 -3.35 17.03 11.74
C LEU A 99 -3.39 18.03 10.58
N ASP A 100 -2.23 18.23 9.94
CA ASP A 100 -2.13 18.94 8.67
C ASP A 100 -2.37 18.01 7.49
N TRP A 101 -1.94 16.73 7.62
CA TRP A 101 -2.02 15.74 6.56
C TRP A 101 -2.51 14.37 7.07
N LEU A 102 -3.32 13.69 6.27
CA LEU A 102 -3.72 12.30 6.52
C LEU A 102 -3.45 11.45 5.29
N ILE A 103 -2.96 10.23 5.49
CA ILE A 103 -2.81 9.21 4.44
C ILE A 103 -3.58 7.94 4.80
N HIS A 104 -4.14 7.26 3.79
CA HIS A 104 -4.75 5.93 3.92
C HIS A 104 -3.83 4.89 3.31
N ILE A 105 -3.36 3.93 4.11
CA ILE A 105 -2.42 2.86 3.70
C ILE A 105 -2.88 1.49 4.19
N ASP A 106 -2.40 0.43 3.56
CA ASP A 106 -2.69 -0.96 3.91
C ASP A 106 -1.64 -1.50 4.91
N VAL A 107 -1.93 -2.61 5.60
CA VAL A 107 -1.08 -3.16 6.69
C VAL A 107 0.29 -3.64 6.21
N ASP A 108 0.39 -4.01 4.94
CA ASP A 108 1.59 -4.49 4.26
C ASP A 108 2.37 -3.38 3.52
N GLU A 109 2.01 -2.12 3.76
CA GLU A 109 2.65 -0.95 3.17
C GLU A 109 3.32 -0.07 4.23
N PHE A 110 4.56 0.34 3.98
CA PHE A 110 5.40 1.08 4.92
C PHE A 110 5.99 2.32 4.25
N LEU A 111 5.68 3.51 4.78
CA LEU A 111 6.30 4.75 4.32
C LEU A 111 7.78 4.76 4.69
N TRP A 112 8.63 5.03 3.73
CA TRP A 112 10.09 5.13 3.93
C TRP A 112 10.61 6.45 3.36
N SER A 113 11.50 7.10 4.10
CA SER A 113 12.17 8.33 3.67
C SER A 113 13.54 8.45 4.32
N THR A 114 14.46 9.15 3.68
CA THR A 114 15.77 9.49 4.25
C THR A 114 15.72 10.69 5.20
N SER A 115 14.66 11.49 5.09
CA SER A 115 14.43 12.68 5.92
C SER A 115 13.09 12.54 6.64
N PRO A 116 12.84 13.25 7.74
CA PRO A 116 11.56 13.20 8.43
C PRO A 116 10.39 13.51 7.48
N ILE A 117 9.35 12.67 7.47
CA ILE A 117 8.16 12.85 6.62
C ILE A 117 7.51 14.20 6.84
N GLU A 118 7.48 14.66 8.08
CA GLU A 118 6.98 15.98 8.45
C GLU A 118 7.69 17.11 7.69
N THR A 119 9.01 17.02 7.49
CA THR A 119 9.79 18.01 6.76
C THR A 119 9.37 18.09 5.29
N HIS A 120 9.15 16.94 4.63
CA HIS A 120 8.68 16.91 3.25
C HIS A 120 7.29 17.53 3.12
N LEU A 121 6.38 17.20 4.03
CA LEU A 121 5.01 17.70 4.01
C LEU A 121 4.95 19.21 4.35
N ALA A 122 5.80 19.69 5.25
CA ALA A 122 5.90 21.11 5.59
C ALA A 122 6.47 21.97 4.46
N SER A 123 7.27 21.37 3.56
CA SER A 123 7.83 22.09 2.40
C SER A 123 6.85 22.29 1.24
N LEU A 124 5.68 21.61 1.29
CA LEU A 124 4.67 21.73 0.24
C LEU A 124 3.97 23.09 0.31
N THR A 125 3.69 23.66 -0.87
CA THR A 125 2.98 24.94 -0.97
C THR A 125 1.55 24.86 -0.47
N ASP A 126 0.97 26.00 -0.10
CA ASP A 126 -0.40 26.06 0.42
C ASP A 126 -1.45 25.60 -0.62
N GLU A 127 -1.13 25.72 -1.91
CA GLU A 127 -1.97 25.25 -3.00
C GLU A 127 -2.01 23.71 -3.13
N THR A 128 -1.00 23.00 -2.57
CA THR A 128 -0.95 21.54 -2.65
C THR A 128 -2.04 20.93 -1.76
N ILE A 129 -2.97 20.21 -2.36
CA ILE A 129 -4.05 19.51 -1.66
C ILE A 129 -3.71 18.04 -1.46
N CYS A 130 -3.11 17.41 -2.45
CA CYS A 130 -2.76 16.00 -2.47
C CYS A 130 -1.27 15.79 -2.73
N ALA A 131 -0.62 14.89 -1.98
CA ALA A 131 0.77 14.53 -2.18
C ALA A 131 0.90 12.99 -2.27
N ARG A 132 1.40 12.50 -3.40
CA ARG A 132 1.42 11.07 -3.70
C ARG A 132 2.79 10.46 -3.43
N VAL A 133 2.80 9.30 -2.77
CA VAL A 133 3.95 8.42 -2.59
C VAL A 133 3.80 7.22 -3.51
N ARG A 134 4.85 6.88 -4.25
CA ARG A 134 4.87 5.75 -5.18
C ARG A 134 5.35 4.47 -4.51
N PRO A 135 4.81 3.30 -4.94
CA PRO A 135 5.19 2.04 -4.35
C PRO A 135 6.53 1.53 -4.87
N LEU A 136 7.23 0.84 -3.98
CA LEU A 136 8.24 -0.16 -4.30
C LEU A 136 7.66 -1.53 -3.96
N GLU A 137 7.92 -2.56 -4.74
CA GLU A 137 7.46 -3.92 -4.47
C GLU A 137 8.62 -4.78 -3.96
N LEU A 138 8.46 -5.41 -2.79
CA LEU A 138 9.46 -6.28 -2.17
C LEU A 138 9.80 -7.46 -3.11
N LEU A 139 11.07 -7.79 -3.22
CA LEU A 139 11.50 -9.06 -3.80
C LEU A 139 11.29 -10.18 -2.77
N ALA A 140 10.49 -11.17 -3.11
CA ALA A 140 10.09 -12.24 -2.21
C ALA A 140 11.32 -13.09 -1.76
N GLY A 141 11.45 -13.29 -0.46
CA GLY A 141 12.61 -13.92 0.16
C GLY A 141 13.67 -12.91 0.65
N SER A 142 13.52 -11.63 0.33
CA SER A 142 14.34 -10.56 0.88
C SER A 142 13.62 -9.83 2.03
N ASN A 143 14.41 -9.10 2.83
CA ASN A 143 13.91 -8.22 3.87
C ASN A 143 14.08 -6.72 3.53
N ASP A 144 14.88 -6.41 2.49
CA ASP A 144 15.31 -5.03 2.20
C ASP A 144 15.50 -4.72 0.71
N GLN A 145 15.31 -5.72 -0.18
CA GLN A 145 15.45 -5.53 -1.62
C GLN A 145 14.08 -5.33 -2.26
N PHE A 146 13.93 -4.21 -2.92
CA PHE A 146 12.69 -3.81 -3.58
C PHE A 146 12.95 -3.50 -5.04
N LYS A 147 11.96 -3.70 -5.87
CA LYS A 147 11.93 -3.21 -7.25
C LYS A 147 11.11 -1.93 -7.35
N ALA A 148 11.62 -0.96 -8.09
CA ALA A 148 10.90 0.23 -8.47
C ALA A 148 10.07 -0.03 -9.73
N ARG A 149 9.04 0.77 -9.92
CA ARG A 149 8.18 0.71 -11.10
C ARG A 149 8.96 1.02 -12.38
N VAL A 150 8.77 0.21 -13.43
CA VAL A 150 9.23 0.55 -14.79
C VAL A 150 8.60 1.88 -15.19
N PRO A 151 9.40 2.91 -15.55
CA PRO A 151 8.89 4.20 -15.96
C PRO A 151 7.98 4.08 -17.19
N GLN A 152 6.94 4.90 -17.25
CA GLN A 152 6.08 4.98 -18.44
C GLN A 152 6.83 5.67 -19.58
N GLY A 153 6.57 5.25 -20.81
CA GLY A 153 7.17 5.82 -22.00
C GLY A 153 7.40 4.79 -23.09
N SER A 154 8.02 5.21 -24.18
CA SER A 154 8.27 4.36 -25.36
C SER A 154 9.17 3.15 -25.09
N SER A 155 10.06 3.24 -24.09
CA SER A 155 10.97 2.15 -23.68
C SER A 155 10.35 1.17 -22.68
N ALA A 156 9.18 1.45 -22.11
CA ALA A 156 8.59 0.68 -21.01
C ALA A 156 8.42 -0.81 -21.36
N SER A 157 7.91 -1.12 -22.54
CA SER A 157 7.71 -2.49 -23.02
C SER A 157 9.05 -3.23 -23.18
N ALA A 158 10.07 -2.58 -23.76
CA ALA A 158 11.40 -3.16 -23.94
C ALA A 158 12.09 -3.39 -22.60
N THR A 159 11.97 -2.47 -21.65
CA THR A 159 12.50 -2.64 -20.29
C THR A 159 11.79 -3.81 -19.58
N SER A 160 10.47 -3.88 -19.65
CA SER A 160 9.72 -5.00 -19.06
C SER A 160 10.14 -6.36 -19.66
N ALA A 161 10.37 -6.43 -20.97
CA ALA A 161 10.82 -7.66 -21.64
C ALA A 161 12.26 -8.07 -21.24
N ARG A 162 13.15 -7.10 -20.99
CA ARG A 162 14.51 -7.40 -20.47
C ARG A 162 14.48 -7.91 -19.03
N LEU A 163 13.64 -7.32 -18.20
CA LEU A 163 13.49 -7.74 -16.80
C LEU A 163 12.83 -9.12 -16.70
N TYR A 164 11.73 -9.30 -17.44
CA TYR A 164 10.84 -10.46 -17.36
C TYR A 164 10.57 -10.99 -18.77
N PRO A 165 11.48 -11.85 -19.33
CA PRO A 165 11.40 -12.28 -20.71
C PRO A 165 10.10 -13.02 -21.07
N ARG A 166 9.55 -13.82 -20.14
CA ARG A 166 8.32 -14.57 -20.35
C ARG A 166 7.07 -13.76 -19.98
N PHE A 167 7.11 -12.99 -18.88
CA PHE A 167 5.92 -12.43 -18.28
C PHE A 167 5.82 -10.89 -18.33
N GLY A 168 6.87 -10.20 -18.78
CA GLY A 168 6.93 -8.73 -18.74
C GLY A 168 5.81 -8.01 -19.49
N GLY A 169 5.33 -8.60 -20.60
CA GLY A 169 4.23 -8.05 -21.39
C GLY A 169 2.87 -8.02 -20.67
N TYR A 170 2.71 -8.78 -19.61
CA TYR A 170 1.47 -8.87 -18.84
C TYR A 170 1.46 -8.00 -17.57
N LEU A 171 2.61 -7.40 -17.22
CA LEU A 171 2.80 -6.65 -15.99
C LEU A 171 2.63 -5.15 -16.22
N LYS A 172 1.87 -4.49 -15.37
CA LYS A 172 1.78 -3.04 -15.34
C LYS A 172 2.96 -2.47 -14.55
N GLY A 173 3.88 -1.80 -15.25
CA GLY A 173 5.05 -1.23 -14.60
C GLY A 173 5.97 -2.25 -13.92
N GLY A 174 5.93 -3.52 -14.32
CA GLY A 174 6.76 -4.59 -13.78
C GLY A 174 6.29 -5.13 -12.42
N PHE A 175 5.09 -4.74 -11.95
CA PHE A 175 4.55 -5.12 -10.65
C PHE A 175 3.42 -6.15 -10.76
N VAL A 176 3.34 -7.02 -9.76
CA VAL A 176 2.18 -7.89 -9.52
C VAL A 176 1.12 -7.15 -8.71
N SER A 177 1.55 -6.26 -7.84
CA SER A 177 0.71 -5.38 -7.04
C SER A 177 0.26 -4.14 -7.82
N HIS A 178 -0.18 -3.10 -7.11
CA HIS A 178 -0.60 -1.84 -7.75
C HIS A 178 0.57 -0.87 -7.95
N ILE A 179 0.51 -0.07 -9.02
CA ILE A 179 1.47 0.98 -9.35
C ILE A 179 1.03 2.38 -8.90
N GLN A 180 -0.17 2.50 -8.31
CA GLN A 180 -0.77 3.79 -8.01
C GLN A 180 -0.12 4.48 -6.80
N GLY A 181 0.28 3.71 -5.80
CA GLY A 181 0.72 4.23 -4.52
C GLY A 181 -0.41 4.80 -3.68
N LYS A 182 -0.07 5.64 -2.72
CA LYS A 182 -1.00 6.23 -1.76
C LYS A 182 -0.87 7.76 -1.75
N VAL A 183 -1.89 8.42 -1.23
CA VAL A 183 -2.01 9.88 -1.30
C VAL A 183 -2.20 10.44 0.10
N PHE A 184 -1.30 11.32 0.51
CA PHE A 184 -1.56 12.27 1.58
C PHE A 184 -2.59 13.30 1.11
N VAL A 185 -3.53 13.63 1.94
CA VAL A 185 -4.48 14.72 1.72
C VAL A 185 -4.37 15.73 2.84
N ARG A 186 -4.40 17.02 2.48
CA ARG A 186 -4.42 18.12 3.45
C ARG A 186 -5.70 18.04 4.29
N CYS A 187 -5.58 18.17 5.59
CA CYS A 187 -6.70 18.15 6.52
C CYS A 187 -7.45 19.49 6.54
N GLY A 188 -8.68 19.47 7.07
CA GLY A 188 -9.51 20.68 7.22
C GLY A 188 -10.37 21.03 6.02
N LEU A 189 -10.28 20.28 4.91
CA LEU A 189 -11.12 20.51 3.73
C LEU A 189 -12.53 19.92 3.93
N SER A 190 -13.52 20.54 3.28
CA SER A 190 -14.90 20.02 3.17
C SER A 190 -14.97 18.96 2.07
N ASP A 191 -16.03 18.18 2.10
CA ASP A 191 -16.41 17.15 1.11
C ASP A 191 -15.28 16.29 0.57
N VAL A 192 -14.49 15.72 1.49
CA VAL A 192 -13.40 14.81 1.19
C VAL A 192 -13.86 13.35 1.30
N GLU A 193 -13.55 12.54 0.28
CA GLU A 193 -13.72 11.10 0.25
C GLU A 193 -12.36 10.43 0.00
N LEU A 194 -11.90 9.59 0.94
CA LEU A 194 -10.69 8.79 0.76
C LEU A 194 -11.06 7.42 0.18
N ARG A 195 -10.43 7.09 -0.93
CA ARG A 195 -10.45 5.75 -1.53
C ARG A 195 -9.11 5.06 -1.32
N ILE A 196 -8.94 3.86 -1.87
CA ILE A 196 -7.74 3.04 -1.63
C ILE A 196 -6.46 3.70 -2.15
N HIS A 197 -6.52 4.30 -3.33
CA HIS A 197 -5.37 4.91 -4.03
C HIS A 197 -5.57 6.38 -4.39
N ASN A 198 -6.74 6.92 -4.16
CA ASN A 198 -7.11 8.26 -4.58
C ASN A 198 -7.93 8.98 -3.53
N VAL A 199 -7.89 10.28 -3.58
CA VAL A 199 -8.70 11.18 -2.75
C VAL A 199 -9.60 11.98 -3.68
N PHE A 200 -10.85 12.19 -3.28
CA PHE A 200 -11.78 13.08 -3.96
C PHE A 200 -12.09 14.26 -3.04
N VAL A 201 -11.97 15.45 -3.57
CA VAL A 201 -12.33 16.70 -2.87
C VAL A 201 -13.32 17.43 -3.77
N ASP A 202 -14.51 17.72 -3.26
CA ASP A 202 -15.64 18.29 -4.04
C ASP A 202 -15.88 17.52 -5.35
N GLY A 203 -15.75 16.19 -5.32
CA GLY A 203 -15.93 15.30 -6.47
C GLY A 203 -14.75 15.24 -7.45
N VAL A 204 -13.71 16.06 -7.26
CA VAL A 204 -12.51 16.07 -8.12
C VAL A 204 -11.47 15.10 -7.59
N GLU A 205 -10.97 14.21 -8.46
CA GLU A 205 -9.96 13.20 -8.11
C GLU A 205 -8.57 13.83 -7.99
N ASN A 206 -7.95 13.69 -6.81
CA ASN A 206 -6.60 14.14 -6.48
C ASN A 206 -6.30 15.58 -6.97
N PRO A 207 -7.09 16.58 -6.56
CA PRO A 207 -6.88 17.95 -7.03
C PRO A 207 -5.55 18.50 -6.50
N ALA A 208 -4.93 19.42 -7.24
CA ALA A 208 -3.66 20.07 -6.91
C ALA A 208 -2.61 19.07 -6.38
N LYS A 209 -2.46 17.97 -7.12
CA LYS A 209 -1.59 16.85 -6.75
C LYS A 209 -0.14 17.13 -7.08
N THR A 210 0.76 16.80 -6.12
CA THR A 210 2.20 16.65 -6.35
C THR A 210 2.67 15.21 -6.11
N GLU A 211 3.84 14.85 -6.61
CA GLU A 211 4.52 13.59 -6.29
C GLU A 211 5.58 13.86 -5.20
N LEU A 212 5.78 12.91 -4.31
CA LEU A 212 6.83 12.94 -3.27
C LEU A 212 7.94 11.98 -3.69
N ASP A 213 8.84 12.44 -4.56
CA ASP A 213 9.87 11.59 -5.19
C ASP A 213 10.98 11.16 -4.22
N ASP A 214 11.13 11.86 -3.08
CA ASP A 214 12.08 11.51 -2.02
C ASP A 214 11.51 10.54 -0.98
N MET A 215 10.30 10.04 -1.21
CA MET A 215 9.62 9.08 -0.35
C MET A 215 9.19 7.85 -1.14
N ASP A 216 9.31 6.70 -0.50
CA ASP A 216 8.87 5.42 -1.02
C ASP A 216 7.75 4.82 -0.17
N LEU A 217 6.87 4.07 -0.80
CA LEU A 217 5.91 3.19 -0.14
C LEU A 217 6.39 1.76 -0.32
N CYS A 218 7.11 1.23 0.67
CA CYS A 218 7.61 -0.15 0.67
C CYS A 218 6.45 -1.11 0.85
N HIS A 219 6.09 -1.86 -0.20
CA HIS A 219 4.96 -2.78 -0.21
C HIS A 219 5.44 -4.22 -0.11
N PHE A 220 5.10 -4.88 1.00
CA PHE A 220 5.41 -6.28 1.30
C PHE A 220 4.35 -7.20 0.71
N HIS A 221 4.15 -7.08 -0.61
CA HIS A 221 3.09 -7.77 -1.35
C HIS A 221 3.15 -9.30 -1.25
N ALA A 222 4.35 -9.88 -1.22
CA ALA A 222 4.61 -11.30 -1.03
C ALA A 222 5.96 -11.48 -0.33
N SER A 223 5.95 -12.06 0.87
CA SER A 223 7.19 -12.36 1.61
C SER A 223 7.94 -13.55 1.02
N ASP A 224 7.19 -14.55 0.55
CA ASP A 224 7.69 -15.83 0.04
C ASP A 224 6.67 -16.48 -0.90
N TRP A 225 7.01 -17.67 -1.40
CA TRP A 225 6.16 -18.45 -2.29
C TRP A 225 4.82 -18.83 -1.67
N GLU A 226 4.81 -19.33 -0.45
CA GLU A 226 3.59 -19.80 0.23
C GLU A 226 2.63 -18.65 0.48
N HIS A 227 3.14 -17.52 0.93
CA HIS A 227 2.37 -16.31 1.13
C HIS A 227 1.78 -15.80 -0.20
N TRP A 228 2.61 -15.77 -1.28
CA TRP A 228 2.14 -15.37 -2.61
C TRP A 228 1.06 -16.28 -3.14
N LEU A 229 1.23 -17.61 -3.04
CA LEU A 229 0.28 -18.61 -3.55
C LEU A 229 -1.07 -18.53 -2.81
N ASN A 230 -1.03 -18.39 -1.48
CA ASN A 230 -2.24 -18.23 -0.67
C ASN A 230 -2.98 -16.94 -1.03
N HIS A 231 -2.26 -15.83 -1.19
CA HIS A 231 -2.84 -14.55 -1.61
C HIS A 231 -3.38 -14.62 -3.05
N TYR A 232 -2.67 -15.26 -3.97
CA TYR A 232 -3.14 -15.47 -5.33
C TYR A 232 -4.49 -16.20 -5.34
N ARG A 233 -4.59 -17.36 -4.69
CA ARG A 233 -5.83 -18.16 -4.61
C ARG A 233 -6.99 -17.37 -3.97
N TYR A 234 -6.71 -16.64 -2.91
CA TYR A 234 -7.71 -15.78 -2.28
C TYR A 234 -8.19 -14.65 -3.21
N ARG A 235 -7.26 -13.99 -3.91
CA ARG A 235 -7.57 -12.88 -4.81
C ARG A 235 -8.31 -13.33 -6.07
N LEU A 236 -8.00 -14.51 -6.56
CA LEU A 236 -8.72 -15.14 -7.67
C LEU A 236 -10.20 -15.41 -7.31
N GLN A 237 -10.46 -15.91 -6.10
CA GLN A 237 -11.79 -16.25 -5.64
C GLN A 237 -12.61 -15.03 -5.18
N LYS A 238 -11.99 -14.03 -4.54
CA LYS A 238 -12.70 -12.98 -3.79
C LYS A 238 -12.34 -11.55 -4.17
N GLY A 239 -11.47 -11.34 -5.18
CA GLY A 239 -11.51 -10.01 -5.46
C GLY A 239 -10.50 -9.12 -6.11
N SER A 240 -9.21 -9.18 -5.96
CA SER A 240 -8.36 -8.16 -6.59
C SER A 240 -7.80 -8.58 -7.94
N TYR A 241 -7.76 -9.83 -8.26
CA TYR A 241 -7.54 -10.32 -9.63
C TYR A 241 -8.89 -10.55 -10.32
N ARG A 242 -9.60 -9.46 -10.58
CA ARG A 242 -10.90 -9.55 -11.22
C ARG A 242 -10.74 -9.61 -12.74
N ALA A 243 -11.57 -10.40 -13.38
CA ALA A 243 -11.61 -10.50 -14.85
C ALA A 243 -11.96 -9.17 -15.56
N ASP A 244 -12.57 -8.22 -14.84
CA ASP A 244 -12.96 -6.89 -15.36
C ASP A 244 -11.82 -5.86 -15.34
N LEU A 245 -10.64 -6.19 -14.79
CA LEU A 245 -9.48 -5.30 -14.83
C LEU A 245 -8.90 -5.23 -16.26
N ARG A 246 -8.44 -4.05 -16.64
CA ARG A 246 -7.82 -3.86 -17.96
C ARG A 246 -6.45 -4.54 -18.00
N PRO A 247 -6.10 -5.24 -19.12
CA PRO A 247 -4.77 -5.81 -19.31
C PRO A 247 -3.69 -4.73 -19.36
N ALA A 248 -2.41 -5.15 -19.27
CA ALA A 248 -1.26 -4.25 -19.42
C ALA A 248 -1.10 -3.76 -20.86
N GLN A 249 -1.40 -4.63 -21.83
CA GLN A 249 -1.44 -4.31 -23.27
C GLN A 249 -2.88 -4.32 -23.79
N PRO A 250 -3.19 -3.60 -24.88
CA PRO A 250 -4.51 -3.65 -25.49
C PRO A 250 -4.89 -5.08 -25.91
N ARG A 251 -6.18 -5.41 -25.81
CA ARG A 251 -6.68 -6.75 -26.20
C ARG A 251 -6.50 -7.03 -27.70
N GLU A 252 -6.55 -5.99 -28.52
CA GLU A 252 -6.34 -6.05 -29.97
C GLU A 252 -4.93 -6.53 -30.36
N THR A 253 -3.98 -6.36 -29.44
CA THR A 253 -2.58 -6.80 -29.59
C THR A 253 -2.26 -8.06 -28.74
N GLY A 254 -3.30 -8.81 -28.36
CA GLY A 254 -3.14 -10.05 -27.58
C GLY A 254 -2.98 -9.82 -26.07
N GLY A 255 -3.31 -8.63 -25.57
CA GLY A 255 -3.22 -8.33 -24.15
C GLY A 255 -4.22 -9.15 -23.33
N VAL A 256 -3.74 -9.88 -22.32
CA VAL A 256 -4.54 -10.58 -21.31
C VAL A 256 -4.34 -9.92 -19.94
N THR A 257 -5.32 -10.05 -19.10
CA THR A 257 -5.21 -9.58 -17.71
C THR A 257 -4.32 -10.51 -16.89
N LEU A 258 -3.78 -10.03 -15.78
CA LEU A 258 -3.02 -10.88 -14.86
C LEU A 258 -3.89 -12.05 -14.33
N HIS A 259 -5.21 -11.82 -14.16
CA HIS A 259 -6.16 -12.86 -13.81
C HIS A 259 -6.21 -13.98 -14.87
N GLU A 260 -6.37 -13.61 -16.14
CA GLU A 260 -6.43 -14.56 -17.25
C GLU A 260 -5.11 -15.32 -17.38
N LEU A 261 -3.96 -14.63 -17.32
CA LEU A 261 -2.63 -15.25 -17.37
C LEU A 261 -2.44 -16.30 -16.28
N LEU A 262 -2.64 -15.91 -15.02
CA LEU A 262 -2.38 -16.81 -13.90
C LEU A 262 -3.37 -17.99 -13.87
N SER A 263 -4.64 -17.76 -14.27
CA SER A 263 -5.62 -18.83 -14.40
C SER A 263 -5.26 -19.83 -15.50
N SER A 264 -4.72 -19.35 -16.64
CA SER A 264 -4.24 -20.20 -17.74
C SER A 264 -3.02 -21.02 -17.30
N LEU A 265 -2.03 -20.36 -16.64
CA LEU A 265 -0.85 -21.04 -16.10
C LEU A 265 -1.24 -22.15 -15.11
N GLU A 266 -2.15 -21.89 -14.18
CA GLU A 266 -2.62 -22.90 -13.23
C GLU A 266 -3.38 -24.03 -13.92
N SER A 267 -4.20 -23.72 -14.92
CA SER A 267 -4.97 -24.73 -15.67
C SER A 267 -4.12 -25.62 -16.59
N GLU A 268 -3.10 -25.04 -17.24
CA GLU A 268 -2.30 -25.73 -18.27
C GLU A 268 -1.05 -26.39 -17.70
N GLU A 269 -0.38 -25.72 -16.76
CA GLU A 269 0.91 -26.14 -16.18
C GLU A 269 0.82 -26.48 -14.69
N GLY A 270 -0.35 -26.25 -14.05
CA GLY A 270 -0.52 -26.47 -12.62
C GLY A 270 0.31 -25.50 -11.78
N GLU A 271 0.72 -25.97 -10.60
CA GLU A 271 1.53 -25.16 -9.68
C GLU A 271 2.93 -24.84 -10.24
N SER A 272 3.45 -25.67 -11.17
CA SER A 272 4.75 -25.42 -11.81
C SER A 272 4.74 -24.16 -12.69
N GLY A 273 3.64 -23.88 -13.39
CA GLY A 273 3.48 -22.65 -14.18
C GLY A 273 3.40 -21.40 -13.29
N LEU A 274 2.65 -21.51 -12.19
CA LEU A 274 2.59 -20.44 -11.18
C LEU A 274 3.96 -20.20 -10.52
N ARG A 275 4.72 -21.27 -10.26
CA ARG A 275 6.06 -21.20 -9.69
C ARG A 275 7.04 -20.52 -10.65
N ALA A 276 6.97 -20.85 -11.94
CA ALA A 276 7.80 -20.18 -12.95
C ALA A 276 7.51 -18.68 -13.05
N PHE A 277 6.24 -18.28 -12.93
CA PHE A 277 5.85 -16.87 -12.84
C PHE A 277 6.44 -16.20 -11.59
N PHE A 278 6.27 -16.82 -10.42
CA PHE A 278 6.78 -16.29 -9.16
C PHE A 278 8.30 -16.13 -9.19
N ASP A 279 9.03 -17.14 -9.67
CA ASP A 279 10.49 -17.15 -9.70
C ASP A 279 11.04 -16.07 -10.65
N GLU A 280 10.39 -15.80 -11.79
CA GLU A 280 10.81 -14.74 -12.72
C GLU A 280 10.45 -13.34 -12.22
N VAL A 281 9.26 -13.16 -11.60
CA VAL A 281 8.68 -11.84 -11.37
C VAL A 281 8.82 -11.37 -9.92
N CYS A 282 8.70 -12.29 -8.97
CA CYS A 282 8.59 -11.96 -7.55
C CYS A 282 9.84 -12.32 -6.73
N ALA A 283 10.47 -13.46 -7.04
CA ALA A 283 11.52 -14.00 -6.19
C ALA A 283 12.80 -13.15 -6.21
N ASP A 284 13.42 -13.04 -5.04
CA ASP A 284 14.72 -12.42 -4.88
C ASP A 284 15.83 -13.33 -5.42
N SER A 285 16.17 -13.15 -6.68
CA SER A 285 17.22 -13.93 -7.35
C SER A 285 18.40 -13.06 -7.79
N PRO A 286 19.63 -13.60 -7.85
CA PRO A 286 20.79 -12.87 -8.35
C PRO A 286 20.58 -12.31 -9.77
N ASP A 287 19.91 -13.07 -10.65
CA ASP A 287 19.61 -12.64 -12.03
C ASP A 287 18.65 -11.44 -12.04
N LEU A 288 17.55 -11.50 -11.30
CA LEU A 288 16.59 -10.39 -11.24
C LEU A 288 17.22 -9.14 -10.60
N ARG A 289 18.01 -9.31 -9.52
CA ARG A 289 18.75 -8.19 -8.91
C ARG A 289 19.71 -7.53 -9.93
N GLN A 290 20.44 -8.33 -10.69
CA GLN A 290 21.37 -7.82 -11.72
C GLN A 290 20.63 -7.04 -12.80
N LYS A 291 19.52 -7.56 -13.31
CA LYS A 291 18.67 -6.90 -14.32
C LYS A 291 18.09 -5.59 -13.78
N LEU A 292 17.51 -5.61 -12.57
CA LEU A 292 16.98 -4.41 -11.91
C LEU A 292 18.07 -3.36 -11.65
N THR A 293 19.27 -3.77 -11.27
CA THR A 293 20.41 -2.86 -11.10
C THR A 293 20.79 -2.20 -12.42
N THR A 294 20.90 -2.99 -13.50
CA THR A 294 21.23 -2.50 -14.83
C THR A 294 20.21 -1.48 -15.36
N GLU A 295 18.92 -1.70 -15.07
CA GLU A 295 17.84 -0.77 -15.43
C GLU A 295 17.67 0.38 -14.42
N GLY A 296 18.48 0.44 -13.35
CA GLY A 296 18.38 1.45 -12.30
C GLY A 296 17.09 1.35 -11.45
N LEU A 297 16.51 0.15 -11.36
CA LEU A 297 15.20 -0.10 -10.70
C LEU A 297 15.33 -0.89 -9.39
N LEU A 298 16.51 -1.39 -9.01
CA LEU A 298 16.71 -1.98 -7.69
C LEU A 298 16.77 -0.88 -6.62
N ARG A 299 16.10 -1.12 -5.50
CA ARG A 299 16.13 -0.24 -4.32
C ARG A 299 16.41 -1.08 -3.08
N GLN A 300 17.31 -0.58 -2.24
CA GLN A 300 17.53 -1.17 -0.92
C GLN A 300 16.92 -0.27 0.14
N ARG A 301 16.00 -0.82 0.97
CA ARG A 301 15.32 -0.10 2.05
C ARG A 301 15.29 -0.97 3.29
N SER A 302 16.01 -0.55 4.33
CA SER A 302 16.04 -1.28 5.60
C SER A 302 14.84 -0.89 6.46
N LEU A 303 14.08 -1.90 6.89
CA LEU A 303 12.95 -1.76 7.80
C LEU A 303 13.13 -2.72 8.99
N PRO A 304 13.75 -2.29 10.09
CA PRO A 304 14.01 -3.15 11.26
C PRO A 304 12.72 -3.34 12.10
N LEU A 305 11.67 -3.88 11.48
CA LEU A 305 10.30 -3.95 12.02
C LEU A 305 10.23 -4.63 13.38
N ALA A 306 10.89 -5.79 13.54
CA ALA A 306 10.88 -6.52 14.80
C ALA A 306 11.60 -5.76 15.95
N GLN A 307 12.63 -4.99 15.62
CA GLN A 307 13.33 -4.15 16.61
C GLN A 307 12.43 -3.00 17.05
N LEU A 308 11.78 -2.33 16.12
CA LEU A 308 10.87 -1.21 16.40
C LEU A 308 9.61 -1.67 17.13
N ARG A 309 9.07 -2.84 16.80
CA ARG A 309 7.98 -3.43 17.58
C ARG A 309 8.37 -3.60 19.05
N ARG A 310 9.52 -4.19 19.35
CA ARG A 310 10.00 -4.33 20.75
C ARG A 310 10.23 -2.99 21.44
N LYS A 311 10.60 -1.94 20.70
CA LYS A 311 10.77 -0.59 21.24
C LYS A 311 9.44 0.05 21.63
N HIS A 312 8.45 0.00 20.75
CA HIS A 312 7.14 0.65 20.96
C HIS A 312 6.14 -0.19 21.76
N PHE A 313 6.30 -1.51 21.73
CA PHE A 313 5.42 -2.46 22.42
C PHE A 313 6.26 -3.51 23.18
N PRO A 314 6.97 -3.07 24.25
CA PRO A 314 7.93 -3.94 24.96
C PRO A 314 7.27 -5.11 25.70
N GLU A 315 5.97 -5.04 25.97
CA GLU A 315 5.19 -6.08 26.65
C GLU A 315 4.60 -7.13 25.71
N PHE A 316 4.81 -7.00 24.39
CA PHE A 316 4.42 -7.97 23.35
C PHE A 316 5.67 -8.82 22.99
#